data_d9f183ff654792969932af7e274b80c0
#
_entry.id   d9f183ff654792969932af7e274b80c0
#
_cell.length_a   1.000
_cell.length_b   1.000
_cell.length_c   1.000
_cell.angle_alpha   90.00
_cell.angle_beta   90.00
_cell.angle_gamma   90.00
#
_symmetry.space_group_name_H-M   'P 1'
#
loop_
_entity.id
_entity.type
_entity.pdbx_description
1 polymer ?
#
loop_
_entity_poly.entity_id
_entity_poly.type
_entity_poly.pdbx_seq_one_letter_code
_entity_poly.pdbx_strand_id
1 'polypeptide(L)'
;KVADVAAQYAEKVRINPGNYVDAARTFKHLEYTDEEYAQEVRKIRDRFVPFLNICKANHTAIRIGVNHGSLSDRIMSRYGDTPEGMVESCMEFLRICVAEEFTDVVISIKASNTVIMVKTVRLLADIMEKERMHFPLHLGVTEAGDGEDGRIKSALGIGALLADGLGDTIRVSLSEAPEAEIPVARKLVDYITNREGHTPIKGKTYPHFDFLRMERRKSKIIGNIGGNNVPVTIANALEKNVDIIGIIGEQYPDYWYIGNNDPNKYPNTAVRIVDADVYVPQPNVYPLFTTKSAGLIPSIKAKTKFLLFSYHQLDETLWRILKENDDIVAILTSDHKNPVGEQRAFFHELLCRGLDTPVILQQNYTENDNE
;
A
#
# COMPACT_ATOMS: atom_id res chain seq x y z
N LYS A 1 16.69 22.03 25.61
CA LYS A 1 18.01 22.72 25.69
C LYS A 1 18.84 22.56 24.41
N VAL A 2 19.10 21.34 23.93
CA VAL A 2 19.85 21.15 22.67
C VAL A 2 19.13 21.74 21.47
N ALA A 3 17.83 21.45 21.34
CA ALA A 3 17.00 21.99 20.25
C ALA A 3 16.94 23.53 20.24
N ASP A 4 16.88 24.16 21.43
CA ASP A 4 16.83 25.62 21.57
C ASP A 4 18.12 26.29 21.07
N VAL A 5 19.26 25.66 21.32
CA VAL A 5 20.57 26.13 20.82
C VAL A 5 20.68 25.86 19.32
N ALA A 6 20.33 24.65 18.88
CA ALA A 6 20.41 24.27 17.47
C ALA A 6 19.56 25.18 16.57
N ALA A 7 18.38 25.61 17.06
CA ALA A 7 17.47 26.48 16.31
C ALA A 7 18.04 27.90 16.03
N GLN A 8 19.12 28.27 16.68
CA GLN A 8 19.81 29.54 16.40
C GLN A 8 20.81 29.45 15.24
N TYR A 9 21.15 28.25 14.80
CA TYR A 9 22.24 28.02 13.83
C TYR A 9 21.80 27.11 12.64
N ALA A 10 20.76 26.34 12.83
CA ALA A 10 20.30 25.37 11.81
C ALA A 10 19.01 25.85 11.12
N GLU A 11 18.91 25.62 9.82
CA GLU A 11 17.71 25.96 9.05
C GLU A 11 16.51 25.08 9.45
N LYS A 12 16.75 23.90 10.00
CA LYS A 12 15.70 22.98 10.45
C LYS A 12 16.15 22.14 11.64
N VAL A 13 15.31 22.07 12.67
CA VAL A 13 15.55 21.27 13.88
C VAL A 13 14.45 20.22 14.04
N ARG A 14 14.85 18.99 14.38
CA ARG A 14 13.90 17.93 14.72
C ARG A 14 13.61 17.90 16.20
N ILE A 15 12.34 17.78 16.57
CA ILE A 15 11.90 17.38 17.91
C ILE A 15 11.21 16.02 17.86
N ASN A 16 11.23 15.29 18.96
CA ASN A 16 10.49 14.06 19.12
C ASN A 16 9.43 14.26 20.23
N PRO A 17 8.14 14.30 19.90
CA PRO A 17 7.06 14.47 20.86
C PRO A 17 7.15 13.56 22.08
N GLY A 18 7.53 12.31 21.88
CA GLY A 18 7.57 11.31 22.94
C GLY A 18 8.59 11.55 24.06
N ASN A 19 9.57 12.45 23.84
CA ASN A 19 10.59 12.79 24.84
C ASN A 19 10.99 14.27 24.85
N TYR A 20 10.18 15.14 24.28
CA TYR A 20 10.50 16.57 24.23
C TYR A 20 10.20 17.27 25.56
N VAL A 21 9.05 16.95 26.17
CA VAL A 21 8.60 17.45 27.48
C VAL A 21 8.44 16.30 28.45
N ASP A 22 7.76 15.25 28.03
CA ASP A 22 7.61 14.03 28.79
C ASP A 22 8.99 13.39 29.05
N ALA A 23 9.14 12.73 30.19
CA ALA A 23 10.33 11.94 30.48
C ALA A 23 10.50 10.82 29.43
N ALA A 24 11.75 10.41 29.20
CA ALA A 24 12.00 9.24 28.38
C ALA A 24 11.18 8.04 28.89
N ARG A 25 10.67 7.21 27.98
CA ARG A 25 9.80 6.05 28.27
C ARG A 25 10.44 5.18 29.36
N THR A 26 9.68 4.96 30.43
CA THR A 26 10.07 4.10 31.57
C THR A 26 9.20 2.86 31.67
N PHE A 27 8.30 2.64 30.70
CA PHE A 27 7.34 1.52 30.64
C PHE A 27 6.38 1.47 31.84
N LYS A 28 6.06 2.64 32.41
CA LYS A 28 5.10 2.75 33.50
C LYS A 28 3.71 2.98 32.91
N HIS A 29 2.71 2.27 33.45
CA HIS A 29 1.34 2.60 33.22
C HIS A 29 0.94 3.75 34.16
N LEU A 30 0.41 4.83 33.55
CA LEU A 30 0.01 6.05 34.27
C LEU A 30 -1.51 6.20 34.11
N GLU A 31 -2.18 6.41 35.22
CA GLU A 31 -3.60 6.70 35.20
C GLU A 31 -3.79 8.22 35.33
N TYR A 32 -4.48 8.80 34.35
CA TYR A 32 -4.82 10.22 34.31
C TYR A 32 -6.32 10.39 34.18
N THR A 33 -6.89 11.29 35.00
CA THR A 33 -8.19 11.88 34.67
C THR A 33 -8.06 12.79 33.44
N ASP A 34 -9.18 13.19 32.85
CA ASP A 34 -9.15 14.10 31.70
C ASP A 34 -8.55 15.47 32.08
N GLU A 35 -8.80 15.94 33.30
CA GLU A 35 -8.24 17.17 33.83
C GLU A 35 -6.72 17.09 34.02
N GLU A 36 -6.22 15.98 34.56
CA GLU A 36 -4.78 15.76 34.73
C GLU A 36 -4.09 15.63 33.37
N TYR A 37 -4.69 14.91 32.42
CA TYR A 37 -4.18 14.82 31.07
C TYR A 37 -4.09 16.21 30.40
N ALA A 38 -5.13 17.02 30.52
CA ALA A 38 -5.14 18.39 30.03
C ALA A 38 -4.07 19.27 30.68
N GLN A 39 -3.70 19.01 31.95
CA GLN A 39 -2.60 19.70 32.60
C GLN A 39 -1.26 19.32 31.99
N GLU A 40 -1.04 18.04 31.67
CA GLU A 40 0.20 17.61 30.99
C GLU A 40 0.32 18.25 29.60
N VAL A 41 -0.76 18.33 28.83
CA VAL A 41 -0.77 19.03 27.53
C VAL A 41 -0.45 20.53 27.70
N ARG A 42 -0.91 21.18 28.77
CA ARG A 42 -0.51 22.56 29.08
C ARG A 42 1.00 22.70 29.34
N LYS A 43 1.62 21.74 30.05
CA LYS A 43 3.09 21.74 30.26
C LYS A 43 3.83 21.61 28.94
N ILE A 44 3.29 20.83 27.98
CA ILE A 44 3.86 20.76 26.62
C ILE A 44 3.84 22.14 25.98
N ARG A 45 2.70 22.84 26.03
CA ARG A 45 2.59 24.19 25.49
C ARG A 45 3.59 25.16 26.15
N ASP A 46 3.66 25.16 27.48
CA ASP A 46 4.54 26.07 28.23
C ASP A 46 6.01 25.89 27.88
N ARG A 47 6.42 24.67 27.54
CA ARG A 47 7.79 24.36 27.11
C ARG A 47 8.01 24.57 25.60
N PHE A 48 7.01 24.34 24.79
CA PHE A 48 7.13 24.36 23.34
C PHE A 48 7.01 25.76 22.74
N VAL A 49 6.14 26.62 23.29
CA VAL A 49 5.95 28.00 22.79
C VAL A 49 7.25 28.84 22.87
N PRO A 50 8.03 28.82 23.94
CA PRO A 50 9.34 29.51 23.94
C PRO A 50 10.30 29.02 22.84
N PHE A 51 10.30 27.73 22.54
CA PHE A 51 11.09 27.17 21.45
C PHE A 51 10.57 27.61 20.06
N LEU A 52 9.24 27.65 19.86
CA LEU A 52 8.64 28.21 18.63
C LEU A 52 9.06 29.66 18.41
N ASN A 53 9.14 30.47 19.48
CA ASN A 53 9.59 31.85 19.39
C ASN A 53 11.06 31.98 18.97
N ILE A 54 11.93 31.06 19.44
CA ILE A 54 13.32 30.99 18.96
C ILE A 54 13.35 30.64 17.48
N CYS A 55 12.55 29.66 17.04
CA CYS A 55 12.48 29.25 15.65
C CYS A 55 11.95 30.38 14.75
N LYS A 56 10.92 31.12 15.17
CA LYS A 56 10.41 32.31 14.47
C LYS A 56 11.49 33.38 14.30
N ALA A 57 12.20 33.69 15.38
CA ALA A 57 13.25 34.71 15.36
C ALA A 57 14.44 34.37 14.46
N ASN A 58 14.71 33.08 14.23
CA ASN A 58 15.84 32.60 13.43
C ASN A 58 15.43 31.99 12.08
N HIS A 59 14.15 32.07 11.70
CA HIS A 59 13.61 31.45 10.48
C HIS A 59 13.91 29.94 10.38
N THR A 60 13.87 29.25 11.51
CA THR A 60 14.19 27.83 11.62
C THR A 60 12.91 26.99 11.49
N ALA A 61 12.84 26.12 10.52
CA ALA A 61 11.77 25.16 10.39
C ALA A 61 11.85 24.04 11.44
N ILE A 62 10.72 23.46 11.81
CA ILE A 62 10.65 22.36 12.76
C ILE A 62 10.22 21.08 12.06
N ARG A 63 10.90 19.97 12.32
CA ARG A 63 10.39 18.64 12.01
C ARG A 63 9.86 17.98 13.28
N ILE A 64 8.55 17.78 13.34
CA ILE A 64 7.89 16.97 14.37
C ILE A 64 8.02 15.52 13.96
N GLY A 65 8.88 14.77 14.66
CA GLY A 65 9.28 13.42 14.26
C GLY A 65 8.87 12.38 15.30
N VAL A 66 7.74 11.69 15.08
CA VAL A 66 7.25 10.60 15.92
C VAL A 66 7.81 9.27 15.42
N ASN A 67 8.33 8.47 16.35
CA ASN A 67 8.76 7.10 16.11
C ASN A 67 7.95 6.15 16.99
N HIS A 68 7.49 5.03 16.42
CA HIS A 68 6.69 4.01 17.09
C HIS A 68 7.29 3.57 18.44
N GLY A 69 8.57 3.27 18.50
CA GLY A 69 9.22 2.82 19.74
C GLY A 69 9.53 3.90 20.78
N SER A 70 9.15 5.18 20.56
CA SER A 70 9.53 6.30 21.43
C SER A 70 8.36 7.17 21.88
N LEU A 71 7.17 6.60 21.97
CA LEU A 71 6.02 7.28 22.57
C LEU A 71 6.21 7.46 24.08
N SER A 72 5.72 8.56 24.66
CA SER A 72 5.78 8.79 26.10
C SER A 72 4.87 7.81 26.87
N ASP A 73 5.20 7.55 28.15
CA ASP A 73 4.36 6.70 29.01
C ASP A 73 2.93 7.23 29.14
N ARG A 74 2.75 8.56 29.07
CA ARG A 74 1.44 9.22 29.06
C ARG A 74 0.58 8.83 27.84
N ILE A 75 1.16 8.92 26.65
CA ILE A 75 0.48 8.51 25.39
C ILE A 75 0.22 7.01 25.42
N MET A 76 1.22 6.22 25.82
CA MET A 76 1.11 4.77 25.91
C MET A 76 0.01 4.32 26.86
N SER A 77 -0.14 4.99 27.99
CA SER A 77 -1.16 4.64 29.00
C SER A 77 -2.57 4.95 28.54
N ARG A 78 -2.77 6.00 27.72
CA ARG A 78 -4.10 6.42 27.27
C ARG A 78 -4.51 5.81 25.94
N TYR A 79 -3.58 5.69 24.98
CA TYR A 79 -3.86 5.28 23.61
C TYR A 79 -3.21 3.94 23.21
N GLY A 80 -2.24 3.47 24.02
CA GLY A 80 -1.45 2.30 23.69
C GLY A 80 -0.39 2.55 22.62
N ASP A 81 0.32 1.47 22.23
CA ASP A 81 1.29 1.47 21.14
C ASP A 81 0.57 1.25 19.80
N THR A 82 -0.26 2.19 19.42
CA THR A 82 -1.21 2.10 18.32
C THR A 82 -1.01 3.25 17.33
N PRO A 83 -1.53 3.16 16.11
CA PRO A 83 -1.60 4.30 15.20
C PRO A 83 -2.24 5.54 15.82
N GLU A 84 -3.29 5.37 16.61
CA GLU A 84 -3.99 6.46 17.32
C GLU A 84 -3.06 7.16 18.32
N GLY A 85 -2.28 6.41 19.09
CA GLY A 85 -1.31 6.97 20.02
C GLY A 85 -0.19 7.74 19.32
N MET A 86 0.30 7.21 18.19
CA MET A 86 1.30 7.93 17.38
C MET A 86 0.75 9.23 16.81
N VAL A 87 -0.49 9.19 16.32
CA VAL A 87 -1.14 10.37 15.75
C VAL A 87 -1.38 11.42 16.83
N GLU A 88 -1.96 11.06 17.98
CA GLU A 88 -2.22 12.02 19.04
C GLU A 88 -0.92 12.65 19.59
N SER A 89 0.14 11.85 19.73
CA SER A 89 1.47 12.36 20.08
C SER A 89 1.97 13.45 19.12
N CYS A 90 1.62 13.38 17.84
CA CYS A 90 1.92 14.40 16.85
C CYS A 90 0.96 15.59 16.94
N MET A 91 -0.35 15.31 17.00
CA MET A 91 -1.42 16.32 16.96
C MET A 91 -1.38 17.29 18.13
N GLU A 92 -0.99 16.85 19.32
CA GLU A 92 -0.79 17.73 20.47
C GLU A 92 0.18 18.89 20.16
N PHE A 93 1.27 18.60 19.43
CA PHE A 93 2.23 19.62 19.02
C PHE A 93 1.75 20.45 17.82
N LEU A 94 1.06 19.82 16.86
CA LEU A 94 0.53 20.53 15.68
C LEU A 94 -0.53 21.55 16.09
N ARG A 95 -1.43 21.20 17.01
CA ARG A 95 -2.45 22.13 17.54
C ARG A 95 -1.81 23.35 18.21
N ILE A 96 -0.66 23.16 18.88
CA ILE A 96 0.10 24.29 19.45
C ILE A 96 0.72 25.14 18.34
N CYS A 97 1.32 24.51 17.30
CA CYS A 97 1.88 25.24 16.16
C CYS A 97 0.80 26.12 15.49
N VAL A 98 -0.39 25.57 15.25
CA VAL A 98 -1.52 26.32 14.65
C VAL A 98 -1.96 27.46 15.57
N ALA A 99 -2.10 27.21 16.89
CA ALA A 99 -2.51 28.23 17.85
C ALA A 99 -1.48 29.37 17.98
N GLU A 100 -0.21 29.10 17.72
CA GLU A 100 0.90 30.07 17.72
C GLU A 100 1.20 30.62 16.31
N GLU A 101 0.37 30.32 15.30
CA GLU A 101 0.59 30.76 13.90
C GLU A 101 1.98 30.39 13.36
N PHE A 102 2.48 29.20 13.69
CA PHE A 102 3.76 28.68 13.24
C PHE A 102 3.54 27.60 12.16
N THR A 103 3.88 27.94 10.92
CA THR A 103 3.61 27.10 9.74
C THR A 103 4.82 26.38 9.16
N ASP A 104 6.03 26.75 9.59
CA ASP A 104 7.28 26.14 9.09
C ASP A 104 7.54 24.77 9.74
N VAL A 105 6.59 23.85 9.51
CA VAL A 105 6.55 22.53 10.11
C VAL A 105 6.57 21.44 9.04
N VAL A 106 7.39 20.41 9.27
CA VAL A 106 7.37 19.14 8.53
C VAL A 106 7.07 18.01 9.51
N ILE A 107 6.22 17.10 9.14
CA ILE A 107 5.87 15.95 9.97
C ILE A 107 6.58 14.70 9.48
N SER A 108 7.05 13.87 10.41
CA SER A 108 7.67 12.60 10.09
C SER A 108 7.15 11.53 11.04
N ILE A 109 6.41 10.58 10.49
CA ILE A 109 5.96 9.38 11.19
C ILE A 109 6.82 8.22 10.70
N LYS A 110 7.44 7.49 11.64
CA LYS A 110 8.31 6.36 11.32
C LYS A 110 8.01 5.16 12.21
N ALA A 111 7.99 3.99 11.59
CA ALA A 111 7.92 2.70 12.26
C ALA A 111 8.73 1.67 11.46
N SER A 112 9.19 0.60 12.10
CA SER A 112 9.78 -0.56 11.43
C SER A 112 8.72 -1.47 10.83
N ASN A 113 7.52 -1.49 11.42
CA ASN A 113 6.36 -2.18 10.87
C ASN A 113 5.67 -1.29 9.82
N THR A 114 5.69 -1.73 8.55
CA THR A 114 5.14 -1.00 7.42
C THR A 114 3.63 -0.81 7.51
N VAL A 115 2.90 -1.80 8.04
CA VAL A 115 1.44 -1.72 8.22
C VAL A 115 1.07 -0.65 9.24
N ILE A 116 1.77 -0.61 10.38
CA ILE A 116 1.57 0.42 11.41
C ILE A 116 1.88 1.79 10.83
N MET A 117 3.01 1.93 10.12
CA MET A 117 3.41 3.20 9.51
C MET A 117 2.33 3.71 8.53
N VAL A 118 1.88 2.87 7.60
CA VAL A 118 0.88 3.25 6.59
C VAL A 118 -0.45 3.62 7.24
N LYS A 119 -0.92 2.82 8.21
CA LYS A 119 -2.16 3.15 8.95
C LYS A 119 -2.04 4.47 9.70
N THR A 120 -0.91 4.69 10.37
CA THR A 120 -0.68 5.93 11.14
C THR A 120 -0.67 7.16 10.25
N VAL A 121 0.03 7.12 9.11
CA VAL A 121 0.09 8.28 8.20
C VAL A 121 -1.26 8.56 7.57
N ARG A 122 -2.01 7.53 7.18
CA ARG A 122 -3.38 7.70 6.67
C ARG A 122 -4.31 8.32 7.71
N LEU A 123 -4.25 7.83 8.95
CA LEU A 123 -5.04 8.38 10.06
C LEU A 123 -4.64 9.82 10.37
N LEU A 124 -3.34 10.12 10.37
CA LEU A 124 -2.84 11.49 10.56
C LEU A 124 -3.36 12.43 9.48
N ALA A 125 -3.29 12.02 8.22
CA ALA A 125 -3.79 12.83 7.10
C ALA A 125 -5.29 13.10 7.21
N ASP A 126 -6.09 12.09 7.58
CA ASP A 126 -7.54 12.22 7.80
C ASP A 126 -7.87 13.18 8.96
N ILE A 127 -7.13 13.10 10.07
CA ILE A 127 -7.35 13.98 11.22
C ILE A 127 -6.89 15.41 10.91
N MET A 128 -5.73 15.58 10.25
CA MET A 128 -5.28 16.90 9.82
C MET A 128 -6.29 17.57 8.89
N GLU A 129 -6.84 16.83 7.92
CA GLU A 129 -7.88 17.35 7.03
C GLU A 129 -9.14 17.80 7.80
N LYS A 130 -9.61 17.00 8.76
CA LYS A 130 -10.75 17.35 9.64
C LYS A 130 -10.48 18.59 10.50
N GLU A 131 -9.24 18.76 10.96
CA GLU A 131 -8.81 19.92 11.74
C GLU A 131 -8.27 21.07 10.85
N ARG A 132 -8.38 20.97 9.52
CA ARG A 132 -7.95 21.98 8.53
C ARG A 132 -6.45 22.31 8.62
N MET A 133 -5.64 21.28 8.81
CA MET A 133 -4.17 21.36 8.86
C MET A 133 -3.57 20.74 7.61
N HIS A 134 -2.61 21.44 6.99
CA HIS A 134 -1.96 21.00 5.75
C HIS A 134 -0.44 21.15 5.89
N PHE A 135 0.17 20.24 6.63
CA PHE A 135 1.63 20.21 6.84
C PHE A 135 2.30 19.14 5.96
N PRO A 136 3.47 19.43 5.38
CA PRO A 136 4.23 18.46 4.60
C PRO A 136 4.59 17.20 5.39
N LEU A 137 4.50 16.06 4.71
CA LEU A 137 4.80 14.74 5.26
C LEU A 137 6.16 14.22 4.76
N HIS A 138 7.03 13.85 5.68
CA HIS A 138 8.29 13.16 5.40
C HIS A 138 8.14 11.68 5.74
N LEU A 139 8.11 10.83 4.72
CA LEU A 139 7.90 9.39 4.88
C LEU A 139 9.21 8.63 5.07
N GLY A 140 9.17 7.55 5.83
CA GLY A 140 10.30 6.65 5.96
C GLY A 140 9.99 5.44 6.81
N VAL A 141 10.49 4.27 6.39
CA VAL A 141 10.53 3.06 7.21
C VAL A 141 11.83 3.05 7.97
N THR A 142 11.80 2.81 9.28
CA THR A 142 13.01 2.65 10.10
C THR A 142 13.39 1.19 10.22
N GLU A 143 14.71 0.93 10.28
CA GLU A 143 15.20 -0.44 10.46
C GLU A 143 14.65 -1.40 9.39
N ALA A 144 14.63 -0.96 8.14
CA ALA A 144 14.07 -1.75 7.05
C ALA A 144 14.89 -3.04 6.79
N GLY A 145 16.18 -3.03 7.12
CA GLY A 145 17.09 -4.14 6.91
C GLY A 145 18.05 -3.88 5.75
N ASP A 146 18.70 -4.93 5.30
CA ASP A 146 19.65 -4.90 4.19
C ASP A 146 19.09 -5.59 2.94
N GLY A 147 19.84 -5.48 1.86
CA GLY A 147 19.57 -6.16 0.61
C GLY A 147 18.14 -5.94 0.11
N GLU A 148 17.57 -7.00 -0.39
CA GLU A 148 16.23 -6.99 -1.00
C GLU A 148 15.11 -6.72 0.01
N ASP A 149 15.20 -7.29 1.21
CA ASP A 149 14.21 -7.08 2.28
C ASP A 149 14.03 -5.61 2.65
N GLY A 150 15.12 -4.87 2.79
CA GLY A 150 15.08 -3.44 3.07
C GLY A 150 14.42 -2.63 1.96
N ARG A 151 14.67 -3.01 0.70
CA ARG A 151 14.07 -2.40 -0.48
C ARG A 151 12.57 -2.69 -0.56
N ILE A 152 12.16 -3.95 -0.36
CA ILE A 152 10.75 -4.36 -0.35
C ILE A 152 9.97 -3.65 0.77
N LYS A 153 10.50 -3.61 2.00
CA LYS A 153 9.85 -2.92 3.11
C LYS A 153 9.69 -1.42 2.85
N SER A 154 10.73 -0.79 2.28
CA SER A 154 10.68 0.62 1.90
C SER A 154 9.64 0.86 0.81
N ALA A 155 9.58 -0.01 -0.21
CA ALA A 155 8.58 0.05 -1.28
C ALA A 155 7.16 -0.14 -0.75
N LEU A 156 6.93 -1.10 0.16
CA LEU A 156 5.62 -1.33 0.77
C LEU A 156 5.16 -0.16 1.63
N GLY A 157 6.04 0.34 2.52
CA GLY A 157 5.67 1.42 3.44
C GLY A 157 5.54 2.78 2.74
N ILE A 158 6.60 3.21 2.04
CA ILE A 158 6.64 4.51 1.37
C ILE A 158 5.78 4.49 0.11
N GLY A 159 5.94 3.45 -0.73
CA GLY A 159 5.24 3.36 -2.01
C GLY A 159 3.71 3.28 -1.87
N ALA A 160 3.19 2.61 -0.84
CA ALA A 160 1.74 2.59 -0.57
C ALA A 160 1.19 3.99 -0.31
N LEU A 161 1.90 4.81 0.48
CA LEU A 161 1.50 6.18 0.80
C LEU A 161 1.64 7.12 -0.41
N LEU A 162 2.75 7.03 -1.13
CA LEU A 162 2.91 7.78 -2.37
C LEU A 162 1.82 7.44 -3.41
N ALA A 163 1.41 6.17 -3.49
CA ALA A 163 0.30 5.75 -4.35
C ALA A 163 -1.08 6.28 -3.89
N ASP A 164 -1.20 6.67 -2.62
CA ASP A 164 -2.38 7.36 -2.08
C ASP A 164 -2.32 8.90 -2.31
N GLY A 165 -1.21 9.42 -2.85
CA GLY A 165 -0.97 10.86 -2.99
C GLY A 165 -0.48 11.50 -1.69
N LEU A 166 0.01 10.71 -0.73
CA LEU A 166 0.53 11.18 0.56
C LEU A 166 2.05 11.14 0.57
N GLY A 167 2.69 12.23 0.96
CA GLY A 167 4.13 12.36 1.14
C GLY A 167 4.77 13.38 0.20
N ASP A 168 5.57 14.28 0.79
CA ASP A 168 6.26 15.38 0.10
C ASP A 168 7.75 15.11 -0.01
N THR A 169 8.31 14.40 0.95
CA THR A 169 9.70 13.94 0.95
C THR A 169 9.79 12.52 1.51
N ILE A 170 10.82 11.79 1.09
CA ILE A 170 11.03 10.41 1.55
C ILE A 170 12.45 10.19 2.07
N ARG A 171 12.60 9.18 2.94
CA ARG A 171 13.89 8.61 3.30
C ARG A 171 13.80 7.09 3.25
N VAL A 172 14.60 6.48 2.41
CA VAL A 172 14.93 5.05 2.50
C VAL A 172 16.00 4.89 3.59
N SER A 173 15.94 3.80 4.35
CA SER A 173 16.93 3.49 5.40
C SER A 173 17.31 2.02 5.30
N LEU A 174 18.51 1.76 4.80
CA LEU A 174 19.09 0.43 4.62
C LEU A 174 20.25 0.23 5.60
N SER A 175 20.56 -1.05 5.88
CA SER A 175 21.76 -1.44 6.63
C SER A 175 22.98 -1.58 5.70
N GLU A 176 23.09 -0.70 4.72
CA GLU A 176 24.13 -0.65 3.69
C GLU A 176 24.85 0.69 3.72
N ALA A 177 25.81 0.90 2.81
CA ALA A 177 26.42 2.21 2.63
C ALA A 177 25.36 3.28 2.31
N PRO A 178 25.43 4.49 2.89
CA PRO A 178 24.39 5.51 2.75
C PRO A 178 24.05 5.87 1.30
N GLU A 179 25.01 5.80 0.39
CA GLU A 179 24.85 6.05 -1.03
C GLU A 179 23.93 5.01 -1.73
N ALA A 180 23.81 3.80 -1.18
CA ALA A 180 22.92 2.76 -1.70
C ALA A 180 21.42 3.10 -1.50
N GLU A 181 21.10 3.99 -0.56
CA GLU A 181 19.72 4.45 -0.32
C GLU A 181 19.20 5.33 -1.48
N ILE A 182 20.09 6.08 -2.15
CA ILE A 182 19.70 7.08 -3.16
C ILE A 182 19.03 6.47 -4.40
N PRO A 183 19.60 5.44 -5.05
CA PRO A 183 18.95 4.80 -6.20
C PRO A 183 17.58 4.21 -5.86
N VAL A 184 17.46 3.59 -4.69
CA VAL A 184 16.19 3.00 -4.22
C VAL A 184 15.15 4.08 -3.99
N ALA A 185 15.51 5.18 -3.34
CA ALA A 185 14.61 6.31 -3.14
C ALA A 185 14.16 6.94 -4.46
N ARG A 186 15.09 7.13 -5.42
CA ARG A 186 14.76 7.62 -6.77
C ARG A 186 13.81 6.70 -7.51
N LYS A 187 14.09 5.39 -7.53
CA LYS A 187 13.21 4.39 -8.18
C LYS A 187 11.78 4.45 -7.64
N LEU A 188 11.60 4.64 -6.33
CA LEU A 188 10.26 4.81 -5.73
C LEU A 188 9.57 6.09 -6.17
N VAL A 189 10.29 7.21 -6.22
CA VAL A 189 9.73 8.49 -6.67
C VAL A 189 9.39 8.42 -8.15
N ASP A 190 10.31 7.94 -8.99
CA ASP A 190 10.13 7.84 -10.43
C ASP A 190 8.95 6.93 -10.79
N TYR A 191 8.74 5.85 -10.05
CA TYR A 191 7.59 4.97 -10.23
C TYR A 191 6.25 5.69 -10.05
N ILE A 192 6.19 6.70 -9.20
CA ILE A 192 4.99 7.52 -9.00
C ILE A 192 4.91 8.66 -10.01
N THR A 193 6.01 9.42 -10.21
CA THR A 193 6.03 10.58 -11.12
C THR A 193 5.84 10.17 -12.57
N ASN A 194 6.31 8.99 -12.97
CA ASN A 194 6.07 8.45 -14.30
C ASN A 194 4.58 8.22 -14.62
N ARG A 195 3.71 8.25 -13.62
CA ARG A 195 2.26 8.17 -13.80
C ARG A 195 1.61 9.53 -14.08
N GLU A 196 2.32 10.63 -13.90
CA GLU A 196 1.78 11.96 -14.16
C GLU A 196 1.25 12.07 -15.60
N GLY A 197 0.14 12.81 -15.77
CA GLY A 197 -0.52 12.98 -17.06
C GLY A 197 -1.18 11.72 -17.62
N HIS A 198 -1.51 10.73 -16.75
CA HIS A 198 -2.34 9.60 -17.19
C HIS A 198 -3.76 10.06 -17.53
N THR A 199 -4.42 9.33 -18.43
CA THR A 199 -5.83 9.56 -18.72
C THR A 199 -6.69 9.32 -17.48
N PRO A 200 -7.79 10.09 -17.27
CA PRO A 200 -8.64 9.88 -16.11
C PRO A 200 -9.21 8.45 -16.07
N ILE A 201 -9.07 7.80 -14.93
CA ILE A 201 -9.64 6.47 -14.66
C ILE A 201 -11.07 6.68 -14.19
N LYS A 202 -12.03 6.14 -14.95
CA LYS A 202 -13.45 6.17 -14.57
C LYS A 202 -13.67 5.13 -13.48
N GLY A 203 -14.24 5.53 -12.37
CA GLY A 203 -14.55 4.62 -11.27
C GLY A 203 -15.33 5.34 -10.18
N LYS A 204 -15.96 4.56 -9.30
CA LYS A 204 -16.67 5.05 -8.12
C LYS A 204 -16.04 4.43 -6.88
N THR A 205 -15.79 5.23 -5.87
CA THR A 205 -15.38 4.70 -4.57
C THR A 205 -16.55 3.96 -3.94
N TYR A 206 -16.30 2.76 -3.42
CA TYR A 206 -17.29 2.01 -2.66
C TYR A 206 -17.61 2.79 -1.35
N PRO A 207 -18.90 3.14 -1.09
CA PRO A 207 -19.24 4.06 0.01
C PRO A 207 -18.86 3.55 1.41
N HIS A 208 -18.73 2.23 1.59
CA HIS A 208 -18.40 1.60 2.87
C HIS A 208 -16.92 1.16 2.93
N PHE A 209 -16.08 1.65 2.02
CA PHE A 209 -14.67 1.34 2.06
C PHE A 209 -13.98 2.14 3.16
N ASP A 210 -13.45 1.44 4.16
CA ASP A 210 -12.66 2.03 5.23
C ASP A 210 -11.16 1.82 4.94
N PHE A 211 -10.50 2.89 4.50
CA PHE A 211 -9.07 2.86 4.18
C PHE A 211 -8.17 2.78 5.44
N LEU A 212 -8.73 3.00 6.63
CA LEU A 212 -8.04 2.84 7.91
C LEU A 212 -8.11 1.40 8.42
N ARG A 213 -9.19 0.69 8.07
CA ARG A 213 -9.43 -0.72 8.45
C ARG A 213 -9.50 -1.57 7.20
N MET A 214 -8.35 -1.74 6.55
CA MET A 214 -8.28 -2.54 5.33
C MET A 214 -8.54 -4.01 5.65
N GLU A 215 -9.66 -4.52 5.15
CA GLU A 215 -10.03 -5.92 5.19
C GLU A 215 -9.82 -6.56 3.81
N ARG A 216 -9.46 -7.85 3.83
CA ARG A 216 -9.38 -8.63 2.60
C ARG A 216 -10.77 -8.73 1.98
N ARG A 217 -10.91 -8.36 0.70
CA ARG A 217 -12.16 -8.53 -0.04
C ARG A 217 -12.58 -10.01 -0.04
N LYS A 218 -13.81 -10.28 0.32
CA LYS A 218 -14.38 -11.62 0.20
C LYS A 218 -14.53 -11.96 -1.27
N SER A 219 -14.15 -13.17 -1.65
CA SER A 219 -14.39 -13.73 -2.98
C SER A 219 -14.85 -15.17 -2.87
N LYS A 220 -15.64 -15.63 -3.82
CA LYS A 220 -16.01 -17.04 -3.92
C LYS A 220 -14.79 -17.91 -4.24
N ILE A 221 -14.91 -19.20 -4.00
CA ILE A 221 -13.86 -20.18 -4.29
C ILE A 221 -14.21 -20.88 -5.60
N ILE A 222 -13.27 -20.85 -6.56
CA ILE A 222 -13.33 -21.57 -7.82
C ILE A 222 -12.05 -22.40 -7.95
N GLY A 223 -12.17 -23.73 -7.84
CA GLY A 223 -11.01 -24.60 -7.74
C GLY A 223 -10.17 -24.27 -6.49
N ASN A 224 -8.90 -23.92 -6.69
CA ASN A 224 -8.01 -23.46 -5.63
C ASN A 224 -7.85 -21.93 -5.59
N ILE A 225 -8.69 -21.16 -6.31
CA ILE A 225 -8.60 -19.70 -6.44
C ILE A 225 -9.70 -19.03 -5.62
N GLY A 226 -9.37 -17.95 -4.93
CA GLY A 226 -10.31 -17.15 -4.15
C GLY A 226 -10.52 -17.61 -2.72
N GLY A 227 -11.46 -17.00 -2.02
CA GLY A 227 -11.72 -17.24 -0.60
C GLY A 227 -10.50 -16.99 0.27
N ASN A 228 -10.19 -17.93 1.14
CA ASN A 228 -9.01 -17.90 2.01
C ASN A 228 -7.80 -18.68 1.44
N ASN A 229 -7.90 -19.16 0.20
CA ASN A 229 -6.79 -19.83 -0.44
C ASN A 229 -5.58 -18.89 -0.62
N VAL A 230 -4.40 -19.46 -0.67
CA VAL A 230 -3.17 -18.74 -1.04
C VAL A 230 -3.26 -18.24 -2.49
N PRO A 231 -2.57 -17.17 -2.85
CA PRO A 231 -2.48 -16.75 -4.23
C PRO A 231 -1.95 -17.86 -5.14
N VAL A 232 -2.50 -17.97 -6.35
CA VAL A 232 -2.05 -18.90 -7.37
C VAL A 232 -1.16 -18.20 -8.39
N THR A 233 -0.30 -18.95 -9.05
CA THR A 233 0.58 -18.48 -10.13
C THR A 233 0.19 -19.12 -11.46
N ILE A 234 0.18 -18.32 -12.53
CA ILE A 234 0.01 -18.77 -13.91
C ILE A 234 1.30 -18.45 -14.66
N ALA A 235 1.99 -19.47 -15.16
CA ALA A 235 3.15 -19.27 -16.02
C ALA A 235 2.74 -19.27 -17.49
N ASN A 236 3.35 -18.37 -18.29
CA ASN A 236 3.16 -18.31 -19.72
C ASN A 236 4.14 -19.26 -20.43
N ALA A 237 3.63 -20.36 -20.96
CA ALA A 237 4.43 -21.36 -21.67
C ALA A 237 4.63 -21.06 -23.17
N LEU A 238 4.13 -19.91 -23.65
CA LEU A 238 4.29 -19.50 -25.05
C LEU A 238 5.65 -18.81 -25.27
N GLU A 239 6.33 -18.41 -24.22
CA GLU A 239 7.66 -17.81 -24.31
C GLU A 239 8.70 -18.86 -24.72
N LYS A 240 9.66 -18.42 -25.53
CA LYS A 240 10.71 -19.31 -26.05
C LYS A 240 11.55 -19.85 -24.88
N ASN A 241 11.74 -21.18 -24.85
CA ASN A 241 12.60 -21.92 -23.90
C ASN A 241 12.01 -22.25 -22.53
N VAL A 242 10.70 -22.21 -22.30
CA VAL A 242 10.13 -22.76 -21.08
C VAL A 242 10.09 -24.30 -21.17
N ASP A 243 11.02 -24.97 -20.49
CA ASP A 243 10.98 -26.42 -20.33
C ASP A 243 10.11 -26.81 -19.15
N ILE A 244 8.81 -27.01 -19.42
CA ILE A 244 7.81 -27.39 -18.41
C ILE A 244 8.17 -28.71 -17.73
N ILE A 245 8.91 -29.61 -18.45
CA ILE A 245 9.26 -30.94 -17.93
C ILE A 245 10.43 -30.85 -16.96
N GLY A 246 11.32 -29.87 -17.15
CA GLY A 246 12.50 -29.66 -16.31
C GLY A 246 12.25 -28.91 -15.00
N ILE A 247 11.07 -28.26 -14.85
CA ILE A 247 10.74 -27.52 -13.64
C ILE A 247 10.18 -28.47 -12.59
N ILE A 248 10.86 -28.61 -11.46
CA ILE A 248 10.50 -29.56 -10.39
C ILE A 248 10.39 -28.81 -9.04
N GLY A 249 9.48 -29.29 -8.18
CA GLY A 249 9.38 -28.87 -6.78
C GLY A 249 8.59 -27.58 -6.55
N GLU A 250 9.00 -26.77 -5.58
CA GLU A 250 8.30 -25.58 -5.11
C GLU A 250 8.19 -24.45 -6.14
N GLN A 251 8.99 -24.51 -7.21
CA GLN A 251 8.96 -23.53 -8.30
C GLN A 251 7.93 -23.87 -9.38
N TYR A 252 7.16 -24.94 -9.22
CA TYR A 252 6.15 -25.33 -10.20
C TYR A 252 4.92 -24.43 -10.08
N PRO A 253 4.49 -23.74 -11.16
CA PRO A 253 3.30 -22.87 -11.09
C PRO A 253 2.02 -23.70 -10.95
N ASP A 254 0.98 -23.09 -10.39
CA ASP A 254 -0.31 -23.75 -10.24
C ASP A 254 -0.99 -24.00 -11.59
N TYR A 255 -0.79 -23.10 -12.56
CA TYR A 255 -1.36 -23.18 -13.89
C TYR A 255 -0.33 -22.82 -14.97
N TRP A 256 -0.52 -23.45 -16.14
CA TRP A 256 0.27 -23.16 -17.34
C TRP A 256 -0.64 -22.61 -18.44
N TYR A 257 -0.41 -21.38 -18.89
CA TYR A 257 -1.05 -20.87 -20.09
C TYR A 257 -0.28 -21.34 -21.32
N ILE A 258 -0.94 -22.14 -22.14
CA ILE A 258 -0.37 -22.80 -23.35
C ILE A 258 -1.00 -22.31 -24.66
N GLY A 259 -1.95 -21.36 -24.61
CA GLY A 259 -2.61 -20.79 -25.78
C GLY A 259 -3.30 -21.84 -26.64
N ASN A 260 -2.94 -21.84 -27.92
CA ASN A 260 -3.48 -22.78 -28.91
C ASN A 260 -2.68 -24.08 -29.05
N ASN A 261 -1.68 -24.32 -28.19
CA ASN A 261 -0.90 -25.56 -28.24
C ASN A 261 -1.74 -26.76 -27.79
N ASP A 262 -1.40 -27.94 -28.37
CA ASP A 262 -2.06 -29.21 -28.00
C ASP A 262 -1.76 -29.56 -26.53
N PRO A 263 -2.79 -29.64 -25.65
CA PRO A 263 -2.60 -29.98 -24.25
C PRO A 263 -1.92 -31.32 -24.00
N ASN A 264 -2.06 -32.27 -24.93
CA ASN A 264 -1.48 -33.60 -24.80
C ASN A 264 0.07 -33.65 -24.93
N LYS A 265 0.66 -32.54 -25.37
CA LYS A 265 2.14 -32.37 -25.38
C LYS A 265 2.73 -32.05 -24.01
N TYR A 266 1.87 -31.79 -23.01
CA TYR A 266 2.27 -31.42 -21.67
C TYR A 266 1.91 -32.52 -20.66
N PRO A 267 2.60 -32.61 -19.51
CA PRO A 267 2.30 -33.60 -18.49
C PRO A 267 0.85 -33.56 -18.03
N ASN A 268 0.21 -34.71 -17.88
CA ASN A 268 -1.18 -34.79 -17.42
C ASN A 268 -1.39 -34.24 -15.99
N THR A 269 -0.33 -34.16 -15.21
CA THR A 269 -0.30 -33.56 -13.88
C THR A 269 -0.33 -32.03 -13.91
N ALA A 270 0.12 -31.43 -15.02
CA ALA A 270 0.08 -29.99 -15.20
C ALA A 270 -1.34 -29.49 -15.40
N VAL A 271 -1.71 -28.43 -14.72
CA VAL A 271 -2.99 -27.74 -14.96
C VAL A 271 -2.77 -26.71 -16.07
N ARG A 272 -3.52 -26.85 -17.17
CA ARG A 272 -3.31 -26.12 -18.41
C ARG A 272 -4.47 -25.19 -18.70
N ILE A 273 -4.15 -24.03 -19.21
CA ILE A 273 -5.13 -23.03 -19.68
C ILE A 273 -4.90 -22.87 -21.18
N VAL A 274 -5.95 -23.07 -21.96
CA VAL A 274 -5.94 -22.94 -23.43
C VAL A 274 -6.91 -21.84 -23.87
N ASP A 275 -6.71 -21.30 -25.06
CA ASP A 275 -7.66 -20.35 -25.63
C ASP A 275 -9.03 -21.01 -25.84
N ALA A 276 -10.12 -20.26 -25.62
CA ALA A 276 -11.47 -20.78 -25.66
C ALA A 276 -11.88 -21.39 -27.02
N ASP A 277 -11.26 -20.90 -28.11
CA ASP A 277 -11.56 -21.34 -29.48
C ASP A 277 -11.07 -22.77 -29.76
N VAL A 278 -10.03 -23.22 -29.04
CA VAL A 278 -9.44 -24.58 -29.19
C VAL A 278 -9.73 -25.46 -27.98
N TYR A 279 -10.53 -24.98 -27.04
CA TYR A 279 -10.83 -25.74 -25.85
C TYR A 279 -11.69 -26.98 -26.14
N VAL A 280 -11.17 -28.13 -25.68
CA VAL A 280 -11.92 -29.39 -25.63
C VAL A 280 -11.93 -29.87 -24.17
N PRO A 281 -13.12 -30.23 -23.63
CA PRO A 281 -13.20 -30.70 -22.25
C PRO A 281 -12.32 -31.93 -21.99
N GLN A 282 -11.36 -31.78 -21.08
CA GLN A 282 -10.50 -32.87 -20.60
C GLN A 282 -9.97 -32.52 -19.18
N PRO A 283 -9.47 -33.50 -18.41
CA PRO A 283 -8.95 -33.27 -17.09
C PRO A 283 -7.80 -32.25 -17.07
N ASN A 284 -7.81 -31.36 -16.07
CA ASN A 284 -6.77 -30.34 -15.85
C ASN A 284 -6.56 -29.39 -17.04
N VAL A 285 -7.56 -29.17 -17.86
CA VAL A 285 -7.56 -28.17 -18.94
C VAL A 285 -8.76 -27.25 -18.80
N TYR A 286 -8.50 -25.94 -18.85
CA TYR A 286 -9.49 -24.89 -18.64
C TYR A 286 -9.45 -23.84 -19.76
N PRO A 287 -10.58 -23.28 -20.17
CA PRO A 287 -10.63 -22.28 -21.25
C PRO A 287 -10.29 -20.89 -20.73
N LEU A 288 -9.52 -20.14 -21.52
CA LEU A 288 -9.30 -18.70 -21.40
C LEU A 288 -10.12 -17.96 -22.44
N PHE A 289 -10.97 -17.08 -21.99
CA PHE A 289 -11.75 -16.17 -22.81
C PHE A 289 -11.09 -14.79 -22.79
N THR A 290 -11.16 -14.10 -23.90
CA THR A 290 -10.90 -12.66 -24.01
C THR A 290 -12.22 -11.92 -24.16
N THR A 291 -12.21 -10.60 -24.16
CA THR A 291 -13.40 -9.79 -24.44
C THR A 291 -14.06 -10.14 -25.78
N LYS A 292 -13.26 -10.59 -26.77
CA LYS A 292 -13.76 -11.00 -28.10
C LYS A 292 -14.50 -12.34 -28.07
N SER A 293 -14.07 -13.27 -27.23
CA SER A 293 -14.67 -14.60 -27.11
C SER A 293 -15.62 -14.73 -25.91
N ALA A 294 -15.82 -13.66 -25.12
CA ALA A 294 -16.68 -13.68 -23.94
C ALA A 294 -18.12 -14.15 -24.19
N GLY A 295 -18.66 -13.90 -25.41
CA GLY A 295 -19.96 -14.39 -25.81
C GLY A 295 -20.11 -15.92 -25.86
N LEU A 296 -18.98 -16.65 -25.88
CA LEU A 296 -18.98 -18.13 -25.87
C LEU A 296 -19.08 -18.71 -24.45
N ILE A 297 -18.89 -17.90 -23.41
CA ILE A 297 -18.85 -18.35 -22.00
C ILE A 297 -20.06 -19.19 -21.60
N PRO A 298 -21.33 -18.81 -21.95
CA PRO A 298 -22.52 -19.61 -21.59
C PRO A 298 -22.58 -20.96 -22.28
N SER A 299 -21.98 -21.10 -23.47
CA SER A 299 -22.04 -22.32 -24.28
C SER A 299 -20.95 -23.34 -23.93
N ILE A 300 -19.86 -22.91 -23.34
CA ILE A 300 -18.74 -23.78 -22.98
C ILE A 300 -18.90 -24.27 -21.55
N LYS A 301 -18.93 -25.59 -21.36
CA LYS A 301 -19.00 -26.24 -20.04
C LYS A 301 -17.57 -26.51 -19.53
N ALA A 302 -17.20 -25.86 -18.45
CA ALA A 302 -15.95 -26.09 -17.72
C ALA A 302 -16.16 -25.80 -16.24
N LYS A 303 -15.39 -26.43 -15.35
CA LYS A 303 -15.48 -26.19 -13.90
C LYS A 303 -14.90 -24.83 -13.50
N THR A 304 -13.95 -24.34 -14.28
CA THR A 304 -13.30 -23.05 -14.12
C THR A 304 -13.14 -22.44 -15.50
N LYS A 305 -13.48 -21.19 -15.63
CA LYS A 305 -13.33 -20.39 -16.85
C LYS A 305 -12.49 -19.16 -16.51
N PHE A 306 -11.50 -18.87 -17.30
CA PHE A 306 -10.70 -17.67 -17.14
C PHE A 306 -11.15 -16.61 -18.12
N LEU A 307 -11.36 -15.36 -17.67
CA LEU A 307 -11.72 -14.22 -18.52
C LEU A 307 -10.67 -13.13 -18.37
N LEU A 308 -9.91 -12.88 -19.45
CA LEU A 308 -8.88 -11.87 -19.54
C LEU A 308 -9.42 -10.56 -20.12
N PHE A 309 -9.21 -9.47 -19.40
CA PHE A 309 -9.59 -8.12 -19.83
C PHE A 309 -8.76 -7.05 -19.08
N SER A 310 -8.77 -5.83 -19.62
CA SER A 310 -8.34 -4.63 -18.90
C SER A 310 -9.56 -3.83 -18.43
N TYR A 311 -9.38 -3.01 -17.38
CA TYR A 311 -10.51 -2.29 -16.75
C TYR A 311 -11.28 -1.41 -17.75
N HIS A 312 -10.58 -0.73 -18.65
CA HIS A 312 -11.22 0.13 -19.66
C HIS A 312 -12.05 -0.63 -20.72
N GLN A 313 -11.87 -1.95 -20.84
CA GLN A 313 -12.65 -2.80 -21.76
C GLN A 313 -13.99 -3.26 -21.15
N LEU A 314 -14.20 -3.02 -19.85
CA LEU A 314 -15.42 -3.44 -19.17
C LEU A 314 -16.61 -2.57 -19.58
N ASP A 315 -17.62 -3.23 -20.12
CA ASP A 315 -18.95 -2.69 -20.42
C ASP A 315 -20.03 -3.42 -19.62
N GLU A 316 -21.26 -2.98 -19.72
CA GLU A 316 -22.39 -3.63 -19.02
C GLU A 316 -22.61 -5.08 -19.45
N THR A 317 -22.17 -5.47 -20.64
CA THR A 317 -22.24 -6.86 -21.10
C THR A 317 -21.27 -7.75 -20.35
N LEU A 318 -20.01 -7.32 -20.21
CA LEU A 318 -19.00 -8.05 -19.45
C LEU A 318 -19.35 -8.10 -17.95
N TRP A 319 -19.85 -6.99 -17.38
CA TRP A 319 -20.33 -6.99 -16.00
C TRP A 319 -21.48 -7.98 -15.77
N ARG A 320 -22.41 -8.08 -16.73
CA ARG A 320 -23.48 -9.08 -16.69
C ARG A 320 -22.92 -10.50 -16.77
N ILE A 321 -21.97 -10.77 -17.64
CA ILE A 321 -21.30 -12.07 -17.76
C ILE A 321 -20.65 -12.46 -16.42
N LEU A 322 -19.91 -11.56 -15.77
CA LEU A 322 -19.30 -11.81 -14.47
C LEU A 322 -20.34 -12.08 -13.37
N LYS A 323 -21.52 -11.46 -13.47
CA LYS A 323 -22.62 -11.65 -12.51
C LYS A 323 -23.39 -12.96 -12.70
N GLU A 324 -23.60 -13.37 -13.94
CA GLU A 324 -24.44 -14.51 -14.28
C GLU A 324 -23.70 -15.86 -14.33
N ASN A 325 -22.37 -15.84 -14.24
CA ASN A 325 -21.54 -17.04 -14.33
C ASN A 325 -20.67 -17.21 -13.09
N ASP A 326 -20.97 -18.22 -12.28
CA ASP A 326 -20.31 -18.48 -11.01
C ASP A 326 -18.96 -19.21 -11.13
N ASP A 327 -18.60 -19.63 -12.32
CA ASP A 327 -17.40 -20.41 -12.64
C ASP A 327 -16.28 -19.57 -13.29
N ILE A 328 -16.41 -18.23 -13.29
CA ILE A 328 -15.44 -17.32 -13.88
C ILE A 328 -14.42 -16.83 -12.85
N VAL A 329 -13.14 -16.99 -13.19
CA VAL A 329 -12.00 -16.29 -12.58
C VAL A 329 -11.61 -15.15 -13.52
N ALA A 330 -11.63 -13.92 -13.02
CA ALA A 330 -11.19 -12.75 -13.77
C ALA A 330 -9.65 -12.67 -13.78
N ILE A 331 -9.07 -12.44 -14.96
CA ILE A 331 -7.66 -12.06 -15.08
C ILE A 331 -7.64 -10.60 -15.53
N LEU A 332 -7.21 -9.73 -14.63
CA LEU A 332 -7.12 -8.30 -14.89
C LEU A 332 -5.70 -7.94 -15.34
N THR A 333 -5.59 -7.43 -16.55
CA THR A 333 -4.37 -6.82 -17.07
C THR A 333 -4.52 -5.31 -17.14
N SER A 334 -3.42 -4.56 -17.21
CA SER A 334 -3.44 -3.11 -17.40
C SER A 334 -2.26 -2.68 -18.26
N ASP A 335 -2.56 -1.93 -19.30
CA ASP A 335 -1.63 -1.16 -20.13
C ASP A 335 -1.70 0.35 -19.84
N HIS A 336 -2.49 0.72 -18.85
CA HIS A 336 -2.68 2.10 -18.44
C HIS A 336 -1.41 2.66 -17.75
N LYS A 337 -1.10 3.94 -17.99
CA LYS A 337 0.02 4.63 -17.36
C LYS A 337 -0.03 4.61 -15.83
N ASN A 338 -1.22 4.46 -15.23
CA ASN A 338 -1.43 4.22 -13.80
C ASN A 338 -2.14 2.87 -13.55
N PRO A 339 -1.43 1.74 -13.63
CA PRO A 339 -2.04 0.42 -13.50
C PRO A 339 -2.65 0.18 -12.11
N VAL A 340 -2.02 0.67 -11.05
CA VAL A 340 -2.56 0.55 -9.68
C VAL A 340 -3.87 1.30 -9.55
N GLY A 341 -4.02 2.45 -10.19
CA GLY A 341 -5.27 3.20 -10.23
C GLY A 341 -6.41 2.42 -10.89
N GLU A 342 -6.14 1.76 -12.05
CA GLU A 342 -7.11 0.90 -12.71
C GLU A 342 -7.51 -0.31 -11.84
N GLN A 343 -6.53 -0.97 -11.22
CA GLN A 343 -6.80 -2.10 -10.32
C GLN A 343 -7.67 -1.67 -9.14
N ARG A 344 -7.37 -0.53 -8.51
CA ARG A 344 -8.21 0.03 -7.43
C ARG A 344 -9.63 0.32 -7.91
N ALA A 345 -9.79 0.96 -9.07
CA ALA A 345 -11.09 1.25 -9.65
C ALA A 345 -11.90 -0.03 -9.91
N PHE A 346 -11.27 -1.06 -10.46
CA PHE A 346 -11.90 -2.36 -10.69
C PHE A 346 -12.39 -3.02 -9.39
N PHE A 347 -11.56 -3.05 -8.36
CA PHE A 347 -11.97 -3.64 -7.07
C PHE A 347 -13.09 -2.86 -6.40
N HIS A 348 -13.10 -1.54 -6.48
CA HIS A 348 -14.21 -0.72 -5.99
C HIS A 348 -15.49 -0.97 -6.78
N GLU A 349 -15.41 -1.14 -8.08
CA GLU A 349 -16.56 -1.45 -8.93
C GLU A 349 -17.14 -2.84 -8.61
N LEU A 350 -16.29 -3.86 -8.37
CA LEU A 350 -16.74 -5.17 -7.88
C LEU A 350 -17.53 -5.05 -6.57
N LEU A 351 -17.04 -4.26 -5.61
CA LEU A 351 -17.71 -4.00 -4.34
C LEU A 351 -19.04 -3.28 -4.54
N CYS A 352 -19.09 -2.24 -5.38
CA CYS A 352 -20.30 -1.48 -5.69
C CYS A 352 -21.37 -2.36 -6.35
N ARG A 353 -20.97 -3.35 -7.15
CA ARG A 353 -21.87 -4.29 -7.84
C ARG A 353 -22.20 -5.53 -7.01
N GLY A 354 -21.60 -5.68 -5.81
CA GLY A 354 -21.78 -6.85 -4.95
C GLY A 354 -21.23 -8.14 -5.56
N LEU A 355 -20.17 -8.04 -6.38
CA LEU A 355 -19.57 -9.19 -7.05
C LEU A 355 -18.41 -9.75 -6.22
N ASP A 356 -18.44 -11.05 -5.99
CA ASP A 356 -17.43 -11.81 -5.25
C ASP A 356 -16.48 -12.61 -6.17
N THR A 357 -16.45 -12.30 -7.46
CA THR A 357 -15.59 -12.92 -8.48
C THR A 357 -14.12 -12.92 -8.03
N PRO A 358 -13.43 -14.09 -8.03
CA PRO A 358 -11.99 -14.13 -7.75
C PRO A 358 -11.20 -13.49 -8.89
N VAL A 359 -10.10 -12.82 -8.54
CA VAL A 359 -9.31 -12.03 -9.48
C VAL A 359 -7.85 -12.44 -9.41
N ILE A 360 -7.23 -12.63 -10.56
CA ILE A 360 -5.80 -12.75 -10.77
C ILE A 360 -5.32 -11.47 -11.43
N LEU A 361 -4.24 -10.88 -10.94
CA LEU A 361 -3.62 -9.71 -11.54
C LEU A 361 -2.52 -10.17 -12.50
N GLN A 362 -2.63 -9.76 -13.76
CA GLN A 362 -1.56 -9.96 -14.73
C GLN A 362 -0.64 -8.74 -14.70
N GLN A 363 0.65 -8.98 -14.45
CA GLN A 363 1.69 -7.99 -14.52
C GLN A 363 2.70 -8.40 -15.57
N ASN A 364 3.07 -7.48 -16.43
CA ASN A 364 4.16 -7.70 -17.39
C ASN A 364 5.44 -7.12 -16.81
N TYR A 365 6.48 -7.91 -16.79
CA TYR A 365 7.83 -7.51 -16.38
C TYR A 365 8.76 -7.56 -17.59
N THR A 366 9.65 -6.61 -17.69
CA THR A 366 10.75 -6.62 -18.65
C THR A 366 12.04 -7.03 -17.95
N GLU A 367 13.06 -7.42 -18.69
CA GLU A 367 14.38 -7.76 -18.13
C GLU A 367 14.96 -6.61 -17.27
N ASN A 368 14.62 -5.38 -17.59
CA ASN A 368 15.04 -4.18 -16.85
C ASN A 368 14.26 -3.95 -15.54
N ASP A 369 13.17 -4.65 -15.29
CA ASP A 369 12.37 -4.52 -14.07
C ASP A 369 12.92 -5.39 -12.92
N ASN A 370 13.93 -6.23 -13.20
CA ASN A 370 14.56 -7.13 -12.22
C ASN A 370 15.81 -6.52 -11.54
N GLU A 371 16.19 -5.29 -11.87
CA GLU A 371 17.24 -4.52 -11.19
C GLU A 371 16.54 -3.49 -10.22
#